data_bd74079e12f90ecf3aa398722ce16d84
#
_entry.id   bd74079e12f90ecf3aa398722ce16d84
#
_cell.length_a   1.000
_cell.length_b   1.000
_cell.length_c   1.000
_cell.angle_alpha   90.00
_cell.angle_beta   90.00
_cell.angle_gamma   90.00
#
_symmetry.space_group_name_H-M   'P 1'
#
loop_
_entity.id
_entity.type
_entity.pdbx_description
1 polymer ?
#
loop_
_entity_poly.entity_id
_entity_poly.type
_entity_poly.pdbx_seq_one_letter_code
_entity_poly.pdbx_strand_id
1 'polypeptide(L)'
;MAYADAPRRTDGDPDGNPSVAAVTDVTEVSGRTGALHRIVIVGGGAGGLELATRLGDKLGKRNKAHVTLIEKARTHFWKPHLHEIAAGSMDIGVYETNYLAQSHWHYFRYRVGEMVDLDREQQRVTVAPFVDEDGDQVTPQRQFPYDTLVMAVGSLTNDFGTPGAKEYAISLETAAEAERFHRRLVNAYIRAHAQAESLRPEQLQVAIIGAGATGVELAAELHNTTRTLVSYGLDRIDPEKDMRLILIEAADRILPALPPRLSDAATKLLSKLNVSVRTSARVAEVLPDGVRLASGEVIPAELVVWAAGVKAPDFLKDLGGLETNRINQLVVLPTLQTTRDENIFAIGDCAACPWLGKEGAQVPPRAQSAHQQASHMVKQIRNRLRHQPLAPWRYRDFGSLVSLGEYSVVGNLMGGLGGRNLWIEGWFARMMYLSLYKMHELALHGFWKVTLDTAARVITRRTEPHVKLH
;
A
#
# COMPACT_ATOMS: atom_id res chain seq x y z
N MET A 1 52.00 -19.67 -24.08
CA MET A 1 52.15 -20.89 -23.26
C MET A 1 50.79 -21.38 -22.88
N ALA A 2 50.44 -22.50 -23.47
CA ALA A 2 49.46 -23.54 -23.18
C ALA A 2 48.11 -23.17 -22.55
N TYR A 3 47.07 -23.11 -23.37
CA TYR A 3 45.70 -23.38 -23.02
C TYR A 3 45.50 -24.89 -22.86
N ALA A 4 44.91 -25.31 -21.76
CA ALA A 4 44.52 -26.69 -21.52
C ALA A 4 43.00 -26.85 -21.74
N ASP A 5 42.67 -27.93 -22.44
CA ASP A 5 41.38 -28.36 -22.95
C ASP A 5 40.22 -28.45 -21.92
N ALA A 6 39.03 -28.02 -22.38
CA ALA A 6 37.76 -28.34 -21.76
C ALA A 6 37.24 -29.69 -22.30
N PRO A 7 36.62 -30.56 -21.48
CA PRO A 7 36.01 -31.82 -21.92
C PRO A 7 34.67 -31.62 -22.59
N ARG A 8 34.43 -32.43 -23.64
CA ARG A 8 33.25 -32.49 -24.51
C ARG A 8 31.99 -32.92 -23.74
N ARG A 9 30.88 -32.28 -24.06
CA ARG A 9 29.52 -32.72 -23.71
C ARG A 9 29.23 -34.06 -24.42
N THR A 10 28.68 -35.03 -23.67
CA THR A 10 28.00 -36.21 -24.20
C THR A 10 26.49 -35.91 -24.24
N ASP A 11 25.88 -36.19 -25.39
CA ASP A 11 24.44 -36.16 -25.65
C ASP A 11 23.70 -37.15 -24.76
N GLY A 12 22.54 -36.73 -24.21
CA GLY A 12 21.66 -37.63 -23.48
C GLY A 12 20.29 -37.05 -23.19
N ASP A 13 19.30 -37.59 -23.81
CA ASP A 13 17.89 -37.78 -23.47
C ASP A 13 16.93 -36.59 -23.53
N PRO A 14 15.97 -36.55 -24.49
CA PRO A 14 15.00 -35.48 -24.67
C PRO A 14 13.69 -35.58 -23.87
N ASP A 15 13.50 -36.51 -22.91
CA ASP A 15 12.22 -36.72 -22.20
C ASP A 15 12.31 -36.76 -20.67
N GLY A 16 13.20 -35.97 -20.09
CA GLY A 16 13.32 -35.82 -18.64
C GLY A 16 12.55 -34.61 -18.10
N ASN A 17 11.29 -34.78 -17.74
CA ASN A 17 10.53 -33.86 -16.92
C ASN A 17 11.25 -33.66 -15.56
N PRO A 18 11.80 -32.48 -15.22
CA PRO A 18 12.44 -32.29 -13.92
C PRO A 18 11.34 -32.22 -12.85
N SER A 19 11.21 -33.28 -12.06
CA SER A 19 10.50 -33.22 -10.77
C SER A 19 11.14 -32.11 -9.93
N VAL A 20 10.44 -30.97 -9.82
CA VAL A 20 10.84 -29.85 -8.95
C VAL A 20 10.76 -30.35 -7.52
N ALA A 21 11.89 -30.78 -6.97
CA ALA A 21 12.01 -31.07 -5.55
C ALA A 21 11.78 -29.77 -4.78
N ALA A 22 10.66 -29.67 -4.08
CA ALA A 22 10.39 -28.58 -3.16
C ALA A 22 11.46 -28.59 -2.06
N VAL A 23 12.34 -27.59 -2.09
CA VAL A 23 13.32 -27.41 -1.02
C VAL A 23 12.60 -26.85 0.19
N THR A 24 12.41 -27.67 1.19
CA THR A 24 11.94 -27.24 2.51
C THR A 24 13.06 -26.46 3.18
N ASP A 25 12.86 -25.17 3.44
CA ASP A 25 13.80 -24.35 4.24
C ASP A 25 13.63 -24.74 5.73
N VAL A 26 14.10 -25.94 6.04
CA VAL A 26 14.15 -26.46 7.41
C VAL A 26 15.58 -26.27 7.91
N THR A 27 15.92 -25.09 8.33
CA THR A 27 16.98 -24.93 9.32
C THR A 27 16.36 -25.16 10.70
N GLU A 28 15.95 -26.40 10.96
CA GLU A 28 15.79 -26.87 12.32
C GLU A 28 17.17 -26.90 12.98
N VAL A 29 17.40 -25.96 13.88
CA VAL A 29 18.38 -26.17 14.95
C VAL A 29 17.77 -27.24 15.85
N SER A 30 18.02 -28.48 15.49
CA SER A 30 17.72 -29.70 16.26
C SER A 30 18.47 -29.59 17.60
N GLY A 31 17.74 -29.48 18.69
CA GLY A 31 18.34 -29.64 19.99
C GLY A 31 17.60 -29.04 21.17
N ARG A 32 16.23 -29.06 21.21
CA ARG A 32 15.49 -28.93 22.49
C ARG A 32 14.11 -29.55 22.36
N THR A 33 13.75 -30.38 23.29
CA THR A 33 12.45 -31.00 23.51
C THR A 33 11.35 -29.95 23.62
N GLY A 34 10.51 -29.83 22.57
CA GLY A 34 9.40 -28.90 22.45
C GLY A 34 9.62 -27.93 21.30
N ALA A 35 9.08 -28.24 20.10
CA ALA A 35 9.15 -27.35 18.96
C ALA A 35 8.46 -25.99 19.30
N LEU A 36 9.15 -24.87 19.06
CA LEU A 36 8.58 -23.55 19.27
C LEU A 36 7.41 -23.29 18.32
N HIS A 37 6.36 -22.65 18.82
CA HIS A 37 5.19 -22.28 18.04
C HIS A 37 5.57 -21.37 16.85
N ARG A 38 5.17 -21.76 15.64
CA ARG A 38 5.51 -21.09 14.39
C ARG A 38 4.40 -20.12 13.99
N ILE A 39 4.71 -18.85 14.01
CA ILE A 39 3.82 -17.77 13.58
C ILE A 39 4.30 -17.30 12.23
N VAL A 40 3.49 -17.49 11.19
CA VAL A 40 3.75 -16.97 9.84
C VAL A 40 2.82 -15.81 9.57
N ILE A 41 3.38 -14.69 9.14
CA ILE A 41 2.67 -13.46 8.75
C ILE A 41 2.94 -13.26 7.27
N VAL A 42 1.90 -13.15 6.44
CA VAL A 42 2.01 -12.91 5.00
C VAL A 42 1.52 -11.50 4.70
N GLY A 43 2.43 -10.70 4.15
CA GLY A 43 2.21 -9.28 3.87
C GLY A 43 2.85 -8.35 4.89
N GLY A 44 3.78 -7.52 4.42
CA GLY A 44 4.58 -6.58 5.22
C GLY A 44 4.01 -5.16 5.25
N GLY A 45 2.74 -4.96 4.90
CA GLY A 45 2.07 -3.65 4.99
C GLY A 45 1.95 -3.14 6.44
N ALA A 46 1.17 -2.06 6.63
CA ALA A 46 1.01 -1.37 7.91
C ALA A 46 0.71 -2.30 9.09
N GLY A 47 -0.21 -3.25 8.93
CA GLY A 47 -0.57 -4.19 9.99
C GLY A 47 0.43 -5.33 10.16
N GLY A 48 0.89 -5.92 9.05
CA GLY A 48 1.76 -7.11 9.09
C GLY A 48 3.15 -6.82 9.63
N LEU A 49 3.80 -5.74 9.18
CA LEU A 49 5.12 -5.35 9.68
C LEU A 49 5.07 -4.94 11.16
N GLU A 50 4.05 -4.17 11.57
CA GLU A 50 3.87 -3.83 12.97
C GLU A 50 3.66 -5.07 13.83
N LEU A 51 2.84 -6.02 13.37
CA LEU A 51 2.61 -7.27 14.08
C LEU A 51 3.90 -8.08 14.21
N ALA A 52 4.66 -8.23 13.11
CA ALA A 52 5.95 -8.95 13.11
C ALA A 52 6.95 -8.30 14.08
N THR A 53 7.10 -6.98 14.03
CA THR A 53 7.97 -6.20 14.92
C THR A 53 7.61 -6.43 16.40
N ARG A 54 6.33 -6.26 16.75
CA ARG A 54 5.87 -6.41 18.15
C ARG A 54 5.93 -7.84 18.66
N LEU A 55 5.65 -8.84 17.81
CA LEU A 55 5.77 -10.25 18.20
C LEU A 55 7.22 -10.68 18.30
N GLY A 56 8.07 -10.22 17.39
CA GLY A 56 9.51 -10.46 17.46
C GLY A 56 10.10 -9.95 18.77
N ASP A 57 9.81 -8.71 19.18
CA ASP A 57 10.26 -8.13 20.45
C ASP A 57 9.73 -8.88 21.69
N LYS A 58 8.47 -9.34 21.63
CA LYS A 58 7.83 -9.97 22.81
C LYS A 58 8.06 -11.46 22.92
N LEU A 59 8.13 -12.16 21.78
CA LEU A 59 8.21 -13.63 21.73
C LEU A 59 9.52 -14.11 21.12
N GLY A 60 9.94 -13.55 19.96
CA GLY A 60 11.16 -13.95 19.25
C GLY A 60 12.41 -13.72 20.10
N LYS A 61 12.59 -12.50 20.61
CA LYS A 61 13.70 -12.13 21.52
C LYS A 61 13.85 -13.06 22.73
N ARG A 62 12.76 -13.68 23.16
CA ARG A 62 12.71 -14.55 24.34
C ARG A 62 12.66 -16.03 24.00
N ASN A 63 12.83 -16.39 22.74
CA ASN A 63 12.70 -17.75 22.22
C ASN A 63 11.40 -18.46 22.68
N LYS A 64 10.25 -17.71 22.62
CA LYS A 64 8.93 -18.25 22.97
C LYS A 64 8.13 -18.68 21.76
N ALA A 65 8.44 -18.15 20.57
CA ALA A 65 7.87 -18.50 19.29
C ALA A 65 8.82 -18.13 18.16
N HIS A 66 8.69 -18.80 17.01
CA HIS A 66 9.30 -18.37 15.76
C HIS A 66 8.34 -17.46 15.02
N VAL A 67 8.75 -16.22 14.75
CA VAL A 67 7.96 -15.24 13.98
C VAL A 67 8.61 -15.08 12.62
N THR A 68 7.85 -15.36 11.56
CA THR A 68 8.31 -15.23 10.17
C THR A 68 7.37 -14.28 9.43
N LEU A 69 7.95 -13.27 8.78
CA LEU A 69 7.26 -12.37 7.86
C LEU A 69 7.62 -12.76 6.42
N ILE A 70 6.61 -13.04 5.60
CA ILE A 70 6.74 -13.29 4.17
C ILE A 70 6.21 -12.06 3.44
N GLU A 71 7.06 -11.42 2.63
CA GLU A 71 6.69 -10.24 1.84
C GLU A 71 7.47 -10.21 0.52
N LYS A 72 6.82 -9.85 -0.56
CA LYS A 72 7.42 -9.83 -1.90
C LYS A 72 8.35 -8.63 -2.13
N ALA A 73 8.10 -7.50 -1.48
CA ALA A 73 8.98 -6.34 -1.52
C ALA A 73 10.16 -6.49 -0.56
N ARG A 74 11.28 -5.83 -0.86
CA ARG A 74 12.47 -5.79 0.01
C ARG A 74 12.40 -4.70 1.07
N THR A 75 11.53 -3.71 0.83
CA THR A 75 11.36 -2.53 1.68
C THR A 75 9.89 -2.25 1.92
N HIS A 76 9.60 -1.69 3.08
CA HIS A 76 8.27 -1.19 3.45
C HIS A 76 8.19 0.31 3.19
N PHE A 77 7.12 0.70 2.51
CA PHE A 77 6.74 2.09 2.36
C PHE A 77 5.32 2.31 2.89
N TRP A 78 5.10 3.48 3.51
CA TRP A 78 3.79 3.84 4.04
C TRP A 78 2.83 4.27 2.91
N LYS A 79 1.98 3.34 2.44
CA LYS A 79 1.07 3.56 1.29
C LYS A 79 0.31 4.90 1.28
N PRO A 80 -0.17 5.46 2.41
CA PRO A 80 -0.83 6.76 2.41
C PRO A 80 0.01 7.92 1.83
N HIS A 81 1.33 7.79 1.74
CA HIS A 81 2.21 8.81 1.13
C HIS A 81 2.57 8.54 -0.35
N LEU A 82 1.96 7.55 -1.01
CA LEU A 82 2.24 7.27 -2.42
C LEU A 82 1.92 8.46 -3.35
N HIS A 83 0.93 9.27 -3.02
CA HIS A 83 0.62 10.49 -3.77
C HIS A 83 1.75 11.53 -3.68
N GLU A 84 2.49 11.62 -2.56
CA GLU A 84 3.64 12.50 -2.40
C GLU A 84 4.85 12.03 -3.23
N ILE A 85 5.07 10.70 -3.35
CA ILE A 85 6.09 10.16 -4.27
C ILE A 85 5.69 10.44 -5.72
N ALA A 86 4.44 10.16 -6.09
CA ALA A 86 3.93 10.40 -7.43
C ALA A 86 4.07 11.87 -7.84
N ALA A 87 3.86 12.78 -6.91
CA ALA A 87 4.08 14.20 -7.12
C ALA A 87 5.57 14.61 -7.07
N GLY A 88 6.47 13.77 -6.54
CA GLY A 88 7.88 14.08 -6.37
C GLY A 88 8.23 14.92 -5.14
N SER A 89 7.27 15.15 -4.25
CA SER A 89 7.46 15.91 -3.01
C SER A 89 8.06 15.05 -1.87
N MET A 90 8.15 13.73 -2.06
CA MET A 90 8.74 12.80 -1.10
C MET A 90 9.74 11.86 -1.76
N ASP A 91 10.89 11.66 -1.10
CA ASP A 91 11.93 10.72 -1.52
C ASP A 91 11.71 9.34 -0.89
N ILE A 92 11.51 8.32 -1.72
CA ILE A 92 11.32 6.96 -1.25
C ILE A 92 12.51 6.46 -0.41
N GLY A 93 13.74 6.68 -0.85
CA GLY A 93 14.94 6.18 -0.18
C GLY A 93 15.13 6.69 1.25
N VAL A 94 14.50 7.83 1.58
CA VAL A 94 14.54 8.43 2.92
C VAL A 94 13.45 7.85 3.85
N TYR A 95 12.33 7.40 3.27
CA TYR A 95 11.13 7.03 4.03
C TYR A 95 10.81 5.54 4.01
N GLU A 96 11.59 4.74 3.27
CA GLU A 96 11.42 3.30 3.27
C GLU A 96 12.10 2.62 4.47
N THR A 97 11.54 1.50 4.89
CA THR A 97 12.10 0.65 5.94
C THR A 97 12.53 -0.68 5.35
N ASN A 98 13.81 -1.04 5.47
CA ASN A 98 14.35 -2.30 4.99
C ASN A 98 13.89 -3.46 5.89
N TYR A 99 13.22 -4.48 5.31
CA TYR A 99 12.69 -5.61 6.06
C TYR A 99 13.79 -6.47 6.71
N LEU A 100 14.94 -6.66 6.07
CA LEU A 100 16.05 -7.43 6.65
C LEU A 100 16.60 -6.74 7.89
N ALA A 101 16.84 -5.43 7.82
CA ALA A 101 17.31 -4.65 8.94
C ALA A 101 16.30 -4.66 10.09
N GLN A 102 15.02 -4.43 9.77
CA GLN A 102 13.94 -4.45 10.75
C GLN A 102 13.83 -5.82 11.42
N SER A 103 13.94 -6.91 10.65
CA SER A 103 13.88 -8.26 11.18
C SER A 103 15.00 -8.58 12.16
N HIS A 104 16.21 -8.10 11.87
CA HIS A 104 17.36 -8.25 12.75
C HIS A 104 17.17 -7.53 14.09
N TRP A 105 16.76 -6.26 14.05
CA TRP A 105 16.61 -5.45 15.26
C TRP A 105 15.43 -5.89 16.14
N HIS A 106 14.39 -6.50 15.53
CA HIS A 106 13.16 -6.88 16.21
C HIS A 106 12.92 -8.39 16.30
N TYR A 107 13.98 -9.22 16.12
CA TYR A 107 13.96 -10.65 16.43
C TYR A 107 12.85 -11.45 15.74
N PHE A 108 12.52 -11.12 14.50
CA PHE A 108 11.70 -11.93 13.60
C PHE A 108 12.51 -12.35 12.37
N ARG A 109 11.99 -13.25 11.55
CA ARG A 109 12.64 -13.69 10.30
C ARG A 109 11.90 -13.06 9.12
N TYR A 110 12.60 -12.40 8.23
CA TYR A 110 12.04 -11.94 6.96
C TYR A 110 12.36 -12.98 5.87
N ARG A 111 11.37 -13.27 5.01
CA ARG A 111 11.49 -14.13 3.84
C ARG A 111 10.89 -13.42 2.63
N VAL A 112 11.75 -13.08 1.67
CA VAL A 112 11.31 -12.45 0.41
C VAL A 112 10.53 -13.45 -0.43
N GLY A 113 9.41 -13.04 -0.99
CA GLY A 113 8.65 -13.82 -1.96
C GLY A 113 7.14 -13.63 -1.84
N GLU A 114 6.43 -14.07 -2.85
CA GLU A 114 4.99 -13.98 -2.95
C GLU A 114 4.33 -15.32 -2.60
N MET A 115 3.37 -15.29 -1.69
CA MET A 115 2.56 -16.46 -1.38
C MET A 115 1.65 -16.78 -2.56
N VAL A 116 1.65 -18.06 -2.97
CA VAL A 116 0.85 -18.52 -4.12
C VAL A 116 -0.12 -19.63 -3.77
N ASP A 117 0.09 -20.35 -2.66
CA ASP A 117 -0.78 -21.45 -2.27
C ASP A 117 -0.80 -21.67 -0.75
N LEU A 118 -1.86 -22.34 -0.28
CA LEU A 118 -2.14 -22.64 1.12
C LEU A 118 -2.66 -24.08 1.28
N ASP A 119 -1.84 -24.92 1.88
CA ASP A 119 -2.27 -26.23 2.36
C ASP A 119 -2.68 -26.13 3.84
N ARG A 120 -3.99 -26.19 4.10
CA ARG A 120 -4.56 -26.09 5.45
C ARG A 120 -4.42 -27.39 6.24
N GLU A 121 -4.45 -28.53 5.57
CA GLU A 121 -4.34 -29.84 6.22
C GLU A 121 -2.91 -30.06 6.74
N GLN A 122 -1.92 -29.74 5.93
CA GLN A 122 -0.51 -29.80 6.31
C GLN A 122 -0.01 -28.54 7.03
N GLN A 123 -0.84 -27.52 7.15
CA GLN A 123 -0.49 -26.20 7.72
C GLN A 123 0.77 -25.59 7.09
N ARG A 124 0.77 -25.46 5.76
CA ARG A 124 1.89 -24.93 4.98
C ARG A 124 1.47 -23.82 4.03
N VAL A 125 2.32 -22.81 3.96
CA VAL A 125 2.24 -21.72 2.97
C VAL A 125 3.28 -21.97 1.90
N THR A 126 2.87 -21.96 0.62
CA THR A 126 3.79 -22.05 -0.52
C THR A 126 4.11 -20.64 -1.04
N VAL A 127 5.40 -20.37 -1.20
CA VAL A 127 5.95 -19.10 -1.71
C VAL A 127 6.61 -19.38 -3.05
N ALA A 128 6.25 -18.59 -4.07
CA ALA A 128 6.79 -18.69 -5.42
C ALA A 128 8.32 -18.51 -5.44
N PRO A 129 8.99 -18.98 -6.49
CA PRO A 129 10.37 -18.57 -6.75
C PRO A 129 10.46 -17.04 -6.78
N PHE A 130 11.51 -16.51 -6.19
CA PHE A 130 11.79 -15.08 -6.30
C PHE A 130 12.76 -14.86 -7.46
N VAL A 131 12.32 -14.06 -8.42
CA VAL A 131 13.08 -13.69 -9.61
C VAL A 131 13.36 -12.18 -9.51
N ASP A 132 14.56 -11.76 -9.82
CA ASP A 132 14.96 -10.35 -9.81
C ASP A 132 14.56 -9.61 -11.10
N GLU A 133 14.99 -8.37 -11.21
CA GLU A 133 14.65 -7.47 -12.34
C GLU A 133 15.33 -7.92 -13.65
N ASP A 134 16.45 -8.65 -13.57
CA ASP A 134 17.19 -9.18 -14.70
C ASP A 134 16.63 -10.55 -15.17
N GLY A 135 15.67 -11.12 -14.43
CA GLY A 135 15.07 -12.41 -14.72
C GLY A 135 15.77 -13.60 -14.06
N ASP A 136 16.77 -13.35 -13.22
CA ASP A 136 17.51 -14.39 -12.52
C ASP A 136 16.76 -14.90 -11.30
N GLN A 137 16.69 -16.23 -11.15
CA GLN A 137 16.07 -16.86 -9.99
C GLN A 137 16.95 -16.74 -8.75
N VAL A 138 16.60 -15.83 -7.85
CA VAL A 138 17.31 -15.60 -6.58
C VAL A 138 17.00 -16.68 -5.53
N THR A 139 15.73 -17.13 -5.46
CA THR A 139 15.33 -18.23 -4.57
C THR A 139 14.38 -19.18 -5.28
N PRO A 140 14.45 -20.51 -4.99
CA PRO A 140 13.49 -21.49 -5.50
C PRO A 140 12.13 -21.31 -4.81
N GLN A 141 11.14 -22.07 -5.26
CA GLN A 141 9.88 -22.24 -4.52
C GLN A 141 10.16 -22.84 -3.14
N ARG A 142 9.47 -22.30 -2.11
CA ARG A 142 9.67 -22.71 -0.71
C ARG A 142 8.34 -22.91 -0.02
N GLN A 143 8.34 -23.80 0.99
CA GLN A 143 7.19 -24.03 1.85
C GLN A 143 7.52 -23.65 3.30
N PHE A 144 6.57 -22.98 3.96
CA PHE A 144 6.71 -22.53 5.34
C PHE A 144 5.60 -23.15 6.20
N PRO A 145 5.95 -24.04 7.12
CA PRO A 145 4.98 -24.61 8.05
C PRO A 145 4.59 -23.59 9.11
N TYR A 146 3.31 -23.59 9.52
CA TYR A 146 2.79 -22.70 10.55
C TYR A 146 1.92 -23.43 11.58
N ASP A 147 1.88 -22.90 12.80
CA ASP A 147 0.91 -23.26 13.84
C ASP A 147 -0.12 -22.12 13.99
N THR A 148 0.25 -20.90 13.56
CA THR A 148 -0.64 -19.76 13.39
C THR A 148 -0.23 -18.99 12.14
N LEU A 149 -1.19 -18.78 11.24
CA LEU A 149 -1.03 -17.96 10.03
C LEU A 149 -1.81 -16.66 10.16
N VAL A 150 -1.19 -15.53 9.80
CA VAL A 150 -1.85 -14.23 9.74
C VAL A 150 -1.73 -13.65 8.33
N MET A 151 -2.85 -13.52 7.64
CA MET A 151 -2.94 -12.88 6.34
C MET A 151 -3.04 -11.36 6.53
N ALA A 152 -2.09 -10.61 5.98
CA ALA A 152 -1.98 -9.15 6.10
C ALA A 152 -1.59 -8.50 4.75
N VAL A 153 -2.02 -9.11 3.64
CA VAL A 153 -1.61 -8.78 2.27
C VAL A 153 -2.20 -7.47 1.73
N GLY A 154 -3.07 -6.82 2.50
CA GLY A 154 -3.63 -5.52 2.14
C GLY A 154 -4.66 -5.58 1.01
N SER A 155 -4.74 -4.48 0.26
CA SER A 155 -5.65 -4.31 -0.88
C SER A 155 -4.88 -3.83 -2.10
N LEU A 156 -5.48 -4.05 -3.26
CA LEU A 156 -5.09 -3.55 -4.58
C LEU A 156 -6.19 -2.62 -5.11
N THR A 157 -5.83 -1.79 -6.06
CA THR A 157 -6.78 -0.97 -6.81
C THR A 157 -7.75 -1.86 -7.60
N ASN A 158 -9.00 -1.48 -7.62
CA ASN A 158 -10.03 -2.18 -8.38
C ASN A 158 -10.33 -1.42 -9.67
N ASP A 159 -9.96 -2.00 -10.79
CA ASP A 159 -10.25 -1.43 -12.11
C ASP A 159 -11.68 -1.71 -12.59
N PHE A 160 -12.47 -2.48 -11.83
CA PHE A 160 -13.83 -2.90 -12.15
C PHE A 160 -13.96 -3.55 -13.54
N GLY A 161 -12.86 -4.09 -14.11
CA GLY A 161 -12.81 -4.63 -15.44
C GLY A 161 -12.93 -3.57 -16.54
N THR A 162 -12.64 -2.30 -16.25
CA THR A 162 -12.71 -1.21 -17.22
C THR A 162 -11.69 -1.42 -18.33
N PRO A 163 -12.11 -1.47 -19.60
CA PRO A 163 -11.21 -1.64 -20.75
C PRO A 163 -10.09 -0.58 -20.74
N GLY A 164 -8.86 -1.00 -21.06
CA GLY A 164 -7.68 -0.13 -21.12
C GLY A 164 -7.14 0.35 -19.77
N ALA A 165 -7.82 0.12 -18.65
CA ALA A 165 -7.37 0.61 -17.36
C ALA A 165 -6.01 0.03 -16.93
N LYS A 166 -5.77 -1.27 -17.15
CA LYS A 166 -4.48 -1.92 -16.85
C LYS A 166 -3.36 -1.52 -17.80
N GLU A 167 -3.71 -1.17 -19.02
CA GLU A 167 -2.76 -0.91 -20.10
C GLU A 167 -2.31 0.56 -20.11
N TYR A 168 -3.24 1.50 -19.95
CA TYR A 168 -2.99 2.93 -20.16
C TYR A 168 -3.01 3.74 -18.87
N ALA A 169 -3.63 3.27 -17.78
CA ALA A 169 -3.59 3.95 -16.51
C ALA A 169 -2.45 3.46 -15.60
N ILE A 170 -2.04 4.30 -14.66
CA ILE A 170 -1.12 3.95 -13.57
C ILE A 170 -1.92 3.91 -12.28
N SER A 171 -1.90 2.77 -11.57
CA SER A 171 -2.41 2.69 -10.21
C SER A 171 -1.34 3.13 -9.22
N LEU A 172 -1.74 3.72 -8.09
CA LEU A 172 -0.81 4.10 -7.03
C LEU A 172 -0.85 3.07 -5.89
N GLU A 173 -0.33 1.88 -6.16
CA GLU A 173 -0.32 0.78 -5.19
C GLU A 173 1.03 0.54 -4.56
N THR A 174 2.08 0.78 -5.33
CA THR A 174 3.46 0.56 -4.94
C THR A 174 4.27 1.84 -5.13
N ALA A 175 5.38 1.94 -4.42
CA ALA A 175 6.31 3.03 -4.60
C ALA A 175 6.89 3.07 -6.02
N ALA A 176 7.17 1.91 -6.63
CA ALA A 176 7.65 1.82 -8.00
C ALA A 176 6.65 2.39 -9.03
N GLU A 177 5.34 2.17 -8.83
CA GLU A 177 4.31 2.78 -9.69
C GLU A 177 4.21 4.29 -9.49
N ALA A 178 4.31 4.76 -8.24
CA ALA A 178 4.34 6.20 -7.94
C ALA A 178 5.57 6.87 -8.57
N GLU A 179 6.76 6.28 -8.48
CA GLU A 179 7.97 6.76 -9.16
C GLU A 179 7.85 6.70 -10.69
N ARG A 180 7.26 5.62 -11.22
CA ARG A 180 6.99 5.52 -12.67
C ARG A 180 6.08 6.66 -13.13
N PHE A 181 5.04 6.97 -12.38
CA PHE A 181 4.17 8.11 -12.69
C PHE A 181 4.96 9.41 -12.63
N HIS A 182 5.74 9.64 -11.58
CA HIS A 182 6.56 10.85 -11.43
C HIS A 182 7.54 11.03 -12.60
N ARG A 183 8.29 9.99 -12.97
CA ARG A 183 9.20 10.05 -14.14
C ARG A 183 8.46 10.38 -15.43
N ARG A 184 7.27 9.78 -15.66
CA ARG A 184 6.46 10.12 -16.85
C ARG A 184 5.98 11.56 -16.83
N LEU A 185 5.59 12.07 -15.68
CA LEU A 185 5.19 13.46 -15.48
C LEU A 185 6.34 14.42 -15.80
N VAL A 186 7.50 14.24 -15.19
CA VAL A 186 8.69 15.06 -15.46
C VAL A 186 9.10 15.00 -16.93
N ASN A 187 9.09 13.82 -17.54
CA ASN A 187 9.41 13.66 -18.96
C ASN A 187 8.39 14.36 -19.87
N ALA A 188 7.11 14.40 -19.52
CA ALA A 188 6.09 15.13 -20.26
C ALA A 188 6.37 16.64 -20.24
N TYR A 189 6.77 17.19 -19.07
CA TYR A 189 7.17 18.59 -18.94
C TYR A 189 8.43 18.94 -19.74
N ILE A 190 9.47 18.10 -19.63
CA ILE A 190 10.73 18.31 -20.38
C ILE A 190 10.44 18.29 -21.89
N ARG A 191 9.63 17.34 -22.37
CA ARG A 191 9.24 17.24 -23.78
C ARG A 191 8.46 18.47 -24.23
N ALA A 192 7.46 18.89 -23.48
CA ALA A 192 6.66 20.07 -23.79
C ALA A 192 7.52 21.35 -23.81
N HIS A 193 8.46 21.48 -22.89
CA HIS A 193 9.40 22.61 -22.86
C HIS A 193 10.35 22.64 -24.06
N ALA A 194 10.80 21.46 -24.53
CA ALA A 194 11.80 21.34 -25.60
C ALA A 194 11.20 21.45 -27.02
N GLN A 195 9.91 21.17 -27.21
CA GLN A 195 9.26 21.17 -28.54
C GLN A 195 9.07 22.59 -29.08
N ALA A 196 9.09 22.72 -30.41
CA ALA A 196 8.82 23.97 -31.09
C ALA A 196 7.34 24.13 -31.49
N GLU A 197 6.65 23.00 -31.65
CA GLU A 197 5.23 22.96 -32.06
C GLU A 197 4.33 23.29 -30.86
N SER A 198 3.10 23.72 -31.17
CA SER A 198 2.04 23.92 -30.16
C SER A 198 1.73 22.63 -29.42
N LEU A 199 1.34 22.72 -28.14
CA LEU A 199 0.89 21.58 -27.36
C LEU A 199 -0.34 20.92 -28.01
N ARG A 200 -0.32 19.59 -28.06
CA ARG A 200 -1.50 18.80 -28.46
C ARG A 200 -2.56 18.85 -27.33
N PRO A 201 -3.84 18.58 -27.64
CA PRO A 201 -4.93 18.70 -26.67
C PRO A 201 -4.75 17.84 -25.40
N GLU A 202 -4.11 16.67 -25.53
CA GLU A 202 -3.86 15.76 -24.40
C GLU A 202 -2.59 16.09 -23.61
N GLN A 203 -1.62 16.82 -24.20
CA GLN A 203 -0.33 17.09 -23.57
C GLN A 203 -0.48 17.89 -22.27
N LEU A 204 0.31 17.49 -21.25
CA LEU A 204 0.28 18.05 -19.91
C LEU A 204 -1.09 17.96 -19.22
N GLN A 205 -2.02 17.14 -19.73
CA GLN A 205 -3.28 16.86 -19.06
C GLN A 205 -3.17 15.56 -18.26
N VAL A 206 -3.58 15.62 -17.01
CA VAL A 206 -3.59 14.47 -16.09
C VAL A 206 -5.03 14.20 -15.67
N ALA A 207 -5.54 13.02 -16.03
CA ALA A 207 -6.82 12.52 -15.57
C ALA A 207 -6.63 11.61 -14.35
N ILE A 208 -7.28 11.95 -13.24
CA ILE A 208 -7.27 11.17 -12.00
C ILE A 208 -8.65 10.57 -11.84
N ILE A 209 -8.74 9.23 -11.91
CA ILE A 209 -10.00 8.48 -11.82
C ILE A 209 -10.18 8.02 -10.37
N GLY A 210 -11.26 8.49 -9.73
CA GLY A 210 -11.57 8.25 -8.33
C GLY A 210 -11.21 9.44 -7.43
N ALA A 211 -12.24 10.10 -6.89
CA ALA A 211 -12.10 11.23 -5.97
C ALA A 211 -12.25 10.83 -4.50
N GLY A 212 -11.70 9.68 -4.12
CA GLY A 212 -11.41 9.33 -2.74
C GLY A 212 -10.23 10.14 -2.19
N ALA A 213 -9.75 9.79 -0.98
CA ALA A 213 -8.63 10.50 -0.35
C ALA A 213 -7.39 10.56 -1.27
N THR A 214 -6.93 9.43 -1.81
CA THR A 214 -5.74 9.35 -2.66
C THR A 214 -5.83 10.24 -3.90
N GLY A 215 -6.97 10.23 -4.62
CA GLY A 215 -7.12 11.04 -5.83
C GLY A 215 -7.18 12.54 -5.52
N VAL A 216 -7.83 12.93 -4.43
CA VAL A 216 -7.92 14.31 -3.97
C VAL A 216 -6.56 14.83 -3.50
N GLU A 217 -5.83 14.02 -2.72
CA GLU A 217 -4.48 14.32 -2.23
C GLU A 217 -3.50 14.47 -3.39
N LEU A 218 -3.52 13.53 -4.34
CA LEU A 218 -2.69 13.60 -5.54
C LEU A 218 -2.98 14.87 -6.37
N ALA A 219 -4.25 15.20 -6.61
CA ALA A 219 -4.62 16.39 -7.38
C ALA A 219 -4.07 17.68 -6.76
N ALA A 220 -4.11 17.79 -5.43
CA ALA A 220 -3.59 18.95 -4.71
C ALA A 220 -2.05 19.01 -4.75
N GLU A 221 -1.36 17.86 -4.59
CA GLU A 221 0.10 17.81 -4.66
C GLU A 221 0.63 18.09 -6.07
N LEU A 222 0.00 17.55 -7.11
CA LEU A 222 0.42 17.77 -8.49
C LEU A 222 0.34 19.25 -8.89
N HIS A 223 -0.64 19.99 -8.39
CA HIS A 223 -0.71 21.42 -8.61
C HIS A 223 0.54 22.14 -8.07
N ASN A 224 1.00 21.79 -6.86
CA ASN A 224 2.20 22.37 -6.26
C ASN A 224 3.48 21.94 -7.01
N THR A 225 3.58 20.66 -7.35
CA THR A 225 4.72 20.09 -8.11
C THR A 225 4.93 20.82 -9.43
N THR A 226 3.86 21.06 -10.18
CA THR A 226 3.92 21.75 -11.47
C THR A 226 4.55 23.13 -11.36
N ARG A 227 4.07 23.93 -10.41
CA ARG A 227 4.59 25.28 -10.18
C ARG A 227 6.08 25.25 -9.81
N THR A 228 6.46 24.27 -9.01
CA THR A 228 7.85 24.06 -8.60
C THR A 228 8.73 23.66 -9.79
N LEU A 229 8.29 22.72 -10.64
CA LEU A 229 9.02 22.31 -11.85
C LEU A 229 9.24 23.46 -12.82
N VAL A 230 8.21 24.29 -13.03
CA VAL A 230 8.33 25.49 -13.86
C VAL A 230 9.35 26.47 -13.26
N SER A 231 9.36 26.67 -11.94
CA SER A 231 10.31 27.53 -11.25
C SER A 231 11.77 27.05 -11.36
N TYR A 232 11.97 25.75 -11.64
CA TYR A 232 13.31 25.18 -11.86
C TYR A 232 13.87 25.39 -13.27
N GLY A 233 13.16 26.14 -14.13
CA GLY A 233 13.66 26.56 -15.43
C GLY A 233 12.85 26.05 -16.63
N LEU A 234 11.67 25.47 -16.42
CA LEU A 234 10.77 25.10 -17.52
C LEU A 234 9.88 26.31 -17.93
N ASP A 235 10.52 27.44 -18.21
CA ASP A 235 9.93 28.77 -18.39
C ASP A 235 9.04 28.93 -19.64
N ARG A 236 9.06 27.95 -20.57
CA ARG A 236 8.17 27.94 -21.75
C ARG A 236 6.77 27.38 -21.45
N ILE A 237 6.54 26.85 -20.23
CA ILE A 237 5.29 26.27 -19.80
C ILE A 237 4.62 27.22 -18.82
N ASP A 238 3.38 27.59 -19.12
CA ASP A 238 2.52 28.34 -18.19
C ASP A 238 1.72 27.35 -17.33
N PRO A 239 2.06 27.18 -16.03
CA PRO A 239 1.44 26.17 -15.18
C PRO A 239 -0.08 26.37 -14.99
N GLU A 240 -0.59 27.58 -15.21
CA GLU A 240 -2.00 27.88 -15.04
C GLU A 240 -2.82 27.63 -16.33
N LYS A 241 -2.17 27.61 -17.50
CA LYS A 241 -2.86 27.43 -18.80
C LYS A 241 -2.58 26.09 -19.44
N ASP A 242 -1.33 25.63 -19.39
CA ASP A 242 -0.88 24.49 -20.15
C ASP A 242 -1.14 23.18 -19.41
N MET A 243 -1.05 23.19 -18.07
CA MET A 243 -1.39 22.02 -17.27
C MET A 243 -2.87 21.99 -16.90
N ARG A 244 -3.50 20.84 -17.09
CA ARG A 244 -4.88 20.61 -16.66
C ARG A 244 -4.96 19.33 -15.81
N LEU A 245 -5.42 19.50 -14.58
CA LEU A 245 -5.73 18.40 -13.69
C LEU A 245 -7.25 18.16 -13.70
N ILE A 246 -7.64 16.93 -14.00
CA ILE A 246 -9.06 16.55 -14.08
C ILE A 246 -9.29 15.40 -13.12
N LEU A 247 -10.08 15.65 -12.08
CA LEU A 247 -10.49 14.65 -11.09
C LEU A 247 -11.88 14.13 -11.43
N ILE A 248 -11.98 12.82 -11.73
CA ILE A 248 -13.18 12.16 -12.25
C ILE A 248 -13.75 11.24 -11.19
N GLU A 249 -15.03 11.42 -10.82
CA GLU A 249 -15.72 10.64 -9.80
C GLU A 249 -17.07 10.13 -10.32
N ALA A 250 -17.34 8.85 -10.12
CA ALA A 250 -18.63 8.24 -10.49
C ALA A 250 -19.77 8.64 -9.55
N ALA A 251 -19.48 8.93 -8.29
CA ALA A 251 -20.46 9.42 -7.32
C ALA A 251 -20.83 10.88 -7.58
N ASP A 252 -21.88 11.35 -6.93
CA ASP A 252 -22.39 12.72 -7.02
C ASP A 252 -21.49 13.77 -6.38
N ARG A 253 -20.51 13.34 -5.58
CA ARG A 253 -19.56 14.22 -4.89
C ARG A 253 -18.20 13.56 -4.68
N ILE A 254 -17.16 14.34 -4.48
CA ILE A 254 -15.83 13.86 -4.07
C ILE A 254 -15.85 13.45 -2.59
N LEU A 255 -14.88 12.62 -2.17
CA LEU A 255 -14.78 12.13 -0.79
C LEU A 255 -16.12 11.60 -0.24
N PRO A 256 -16.81 10.68 -0.94
CA PRO A 256 -18.17 10.26 -0.58
C PRO A 256 -18.27 9.61 0.81
N ALA A 257 -17.16 9.09 1.32
CA ALA A 257 -17.07 8.53 2.67
C ALA A 257 -17.02 9.59 3.78
N LEU A 258 -16.82 10.88 3.44
CA LEU A 258 -16.82 11.99 4.38
C LEU A 258 -18.19 12.71 4.38
N PRO A 259 -18.51 13.47 5.45
CA PRO A 259 -19.71 14.30 5.47
C PRO A 259 -19.74 15.33 4.32
N PRO A 260 -20.93 15.65 3.78
CA PRO A 260 -21.09 16.55 2.63
C PRO A 260 -20.35 17.88 2.76
N ARG A 261 -20.39 18.50 3.94
CA ARG A 261 -19.70 19.78 4.20
C ARG A 261 -18.19 19.72 3.91
N LEU A 262 -17.54 18.58 4.20
CA LEU A 262 -16.10 18.42 3.93
C LEU A 262 -15.83 18.19 2.45
N SER A 263 -16.71 17.46 1.78
CA SER A 263 -16.70 17.31 0.33
C SER A 263 -16.78 18.66 -0.36
N ASP A 264 -17.73 19.52 0.06
CA ASP A 264 -17.90 20.88 -0.47
C ASP A 264 -16.67 21.77 -0.24
N ALA A 265 -16.10 21.69 0.97
CA ALA A 265 -14.88 22.46 1.30
C ALA A 265 -13.69 22.03 0.44
N ALA A 266 -13.49 20.71 0.28
CA ALA A 266 -12.45 20.17 -0.59
C ALA A 266 -12.66 20.53 -2.06
N THR A 267 -13.90 20.45 -2.56
CA THR A 267 -14.24 20.86 -3.94
C THR A 267 -13.92 22.33 -4.18
N LYS A 268 -14.31 23.22 -3.25
CA LYS A 268 -14.00 24.66 -3.36
C LYS A 268 -12.50 24.93 -3.38
N LEU A 269 -11.72 24.17 -2.59
CA LEU A 269 -10.27 24.33 -2.57
C LEU A 269 -9.64 23.82 -3.87
N LEU A 270 -10.02 22.63 -4.35
CA LEU A 270 -9.55 22.11 -5.64
C LEU A 270 -9.87 23.05 -6.81
N SER A 271 -11.05 23.67 -6.81
CA SER A 271 -11.41 24.67 -7.82
C SER A 271 -10.50 25.90 -7.77
N LYS A 272 -10.06 26.34 -6.57
CA LYS A 272 -9.08 27.44 -6.43
C LYS A 272 -7.68 27.03 -6.92
N LEU A 273 -7.38 25.74 -6.92
CA LEU A 273 -6.14 25.17 -7.47
C LEU A 273 -6.27 24.83 -8.97
N ASN A 274 -7.28 25.37 -9.65
CA ASN A 274 -7.53 25.10 -11.07
C ASN A 274 -7.68 23.60 -11.42
N VAL A 275 -8.11 22.77 -10.44
CA VAL A 275 -8.43 21.36 -10.68
C VAL A 275 -9.88 21.25 -11.14
N SER A 276 -10.10 20.69 -12.32
CA SER A 276 -11.44 20.40 -12.86
C SER A 276 -12.02 19.16 -12.17
N VAL A 277 -13.07 19.34 -11.39
CA VAL A 277 -13.76 18.23 -10.68
C VAL A 277 -14.99 17.82 -11.49
N ARG A 278 -15.05 16.55 -11.89
CA ARG A 278 -16.14 15.94 -12.68
C ARG A 278 -16.80 14.86 -11.83
N THR A 279 -17.91 15.16 -11.20
CA THR A 279 -18.74 14.20 -10.44
C THR A 279 -19.85 13.63 -11.31
N SER A 280 -20.50 12.55 -10.86
CA SER A 280 -21.47 11.77 -11.64
C SER A 280 -20.93 11.34 -13.02
N ALA A 281 -19.63 11.17 -13.13
CA ALA A 281 -18.89 10.91 -14.35
C ALA A 281 -18.19 9.54 -14.26
N ARG A 282 -18.89 8.48 -14.66
CA ARG A 282 -18.32 7.13 -14.68
C ARG A 282 -17.44 6.94 -15.92
N VAL A 283 -16.21 6.52 -15.72
CA VAL A 283 -15.30 6.12 -16.81
C VAL A 283 -15.75 4.76 -17.36
N ALA A 284 -15.91 4.68 -18.66
CA ALA A 284 -16.27 3.46 -19.39
C ALA A 284 -15.06 2.77 -20.03
N GLU A 285 -14.01 3.55 -20.38
CA GLU A 285 -12.81 3.05 -21.03
C GLU A 285 -11.65 4.02 -20.81
N VAL A 286 -10.43 3.49 -20.69
CA VAL A 286 -9.19 4.27 -20.71
C VAL A 286 -8.55 4.09 -22.09
N LEU A 287 -8.22 5.21 -22.72
CA LEU A 287 -7.62 5.28 -24.05
C LEU A 287 -6.12 5.59 -23.95
N PRO A 288 -5.34 5.38 -25.01
CA PRO A 288 -3.91 5.75 -25.04
C PRO A 288 -3.65 7.25 -24.79
N ASP A 289 -4.63 8.11 -25.14
CA ASP A 289 -4.55 9.57 -25.10
C ASP A 289 -5.67 10.22 -24.29
N GLY A 290 -6.35 9.46 -23.41
CA GLY A 290 -7.41 9.99 -22.57
C GLY A 290 -8.32 8.98 -21.93
N VAL A 291 -9.50 9.41 -21.54
CA VAL A 291 -10.53 8.57 -20.92
C VAL A 291 -11.89 8.83 -21.58
N ARG A 292 -12.67 7.77 -21.82
CA ARG A 292 -14.04 7.84 -22.30
C ARG A 292 -15.00 7.65 -21.13
N LEU A 293 -15.91 8.60 -20.96
CA LEU A 293 -16.99 8.51 -19.99
C LEU A 293 -18.15 7.65 -20.51
N ALA A 294 -19.01 7.19 -19.61
CA ALA A 294 -20.22 6.45 -19.96
C ALA A 294 -21.22 7.30 -20.73
N SER A 295 -21.12 8.63 -20.70
CA SER A 295 -21.88 9.56 -21.54
C SER A 295 -21.45 9.56 -23.02
N GLY A 296 -20.30 8.97 -23.35
CA GLY A 296 -19.65 9.03 -24.66
C GLY A 296 -18.65 10.18 -24.80
N GLU A 297 -18.58 11.11 -23.86
CA GLU A 297 -17.57 12.19 -23.82
C GLU A 297 -16.17 11.61 -23.70
N VAL A 298 -15.23 12.11 -24.50
CA VAL A 298 -13.80 11.80 -24.40
C VAL A 298 -13.07 12.96 -23.77
N ILE A 299 -12.37 12.70 -22.68
CA ILE A 299 -11.51 13.65 -21.99
C ILE A 299 -10.06 13.35 -22.39
N PRO A 300 -9.39 14.24 -23.15
CA PRO A 300 -7.99 14.03 -23.51
C PRO A 300 -7.10 14.09 -22.27
N ALA A 301 -6.13 13.19 -22.18
CA ALA A 301 -5.13 13.17 -21.10
C ALA A 301 -3.89 12.36 -21.50
N GLU A 302 -2.72 12.94 -21.33
CA GLU A 302 -1.43 12.28 -21.57
C GLU A 302 -1.09 11.28 -20.44
N LEU A 303 -1.53 11.57 -19.24
CA LEU A 303 -1.33 10.71 -18.07
C LEU A 303 -2.67 10.40 -17.42
N VAL A 304 -2.90 9.13 -17.17
CA VAL A 304 -4.10 8.65 -16.47
C VAL A 304 -3.68 7.92 -15.20
N VAL A 305 -4.25 8.36 -14.06
CA VAL A 305 -4.08 7.70 -12.77
C VAL A 305 -5.39 7.05 -12.37
N TRP A 306 -5.33 5.77 -12.01
CA TRP A 306 -6.48 5.05 -11.46
C TRP A 306 -6.37 4.97 -9.94
N ALA A 307 -7.16 5.76 -9.24
CA ALA A 307 -7.23 5.82 -7.78
C ALA A 307 -8.62 5.37 -7.24
N ALA A 308 -9.43 4.71 -8.08
CA ALA A 308 -10.79 4.32 -7.76
C ALA A 308 -10.87 2.88 -7.26
N GLY A 309 -11.64 2.69 -6.18
CA GLY A 309 -11.96 1.37 -5.65
C GLY A 309 -10.77 0.63 -5.01
N VAL A 310 -11.10 -0.31 -4.16
CA VAL A 310 -10.14 -1.25 -3.56
C VAL A 310 -10.73 -2.65 -3.55
N LYS A 311 -9.89 -3.65 -3.78
CA LYS A 311 -10.21 -5.07 -3.61
C LYS A 311 -9.03 -5.78 -2.96
N ALA A 312 -9.26 -6.87 -2.27
CA ALA A 312 -8.17 -7.73 -1.84
C ALA A 312 -7.56 -8.48 -3.04
N PRO A 313 -6.30 -8.91 -2.98
CA PRO A 313 -5.63 -9.59 -4.08
C PRO A 313 -6.41 -10.80 -4.59
N ASP A 314 -6.40 -11.00 -5.92
CA ASP A 314 -7.19 -12.03 -6.58
C ASP A 314 -6.79 -13.46 -6.15
N PHE A 315 -5.53 -13.69 -5.75
CA PHE A 315 -5.08 -14.99 -5.27
C PHE A 315 -5.78 -15.45 -3.98
N LEU A 316 -6.40 -14.54 -3.21
CA LEU A 316 -7.18 -14.92 -2.03
C LEU A 316 -8.49 -15.60 -2.39
N LYS A 317 -8.98 -15.41 -3.61
CA LYS A 317 -10.16 -16.11 -4.10
C LYS A 317 -9.83 -17.60 -4.19
N ASP A 318 -10.63 -18.40 -3.52
CA ASP A 318 -10.50 -19.85 -3.46
C ASP A 318 -9.20 -20.37 -2.78
N LEU A 319 -8.42 -19.49 -2.11
CA LEU A 319 -7.18 -19.87 -1.42
C LEU A 319 -7.46 -20.88 -0.29
N GLY A 320 -7.02 -22.14 -0.48
CA GLY A 320 -7.20 -23.22 0.50
C GLY A 320 -8.67 -23.43 0.93
N GLY A 321 -9.65 -23.01 0.12
CA GLY A 321 -11.07 -23.09 0.44
C GLY A 321 -11.53 -22.12 1.55
N LEU A 322 -10.76 -21.07 1.85
CA LEU A 322 -11.18 -20.00 2.76
C LEU A 322 -12.34 -19.19 2.15
N GLU A 323 -13.19 -18.66 3.03
CA GLU A 323 -14.32 -17.85 2.59
C GLU A 323 -13.91 -16.42 2.28
N THR A 324 -14.34 -15.89 1.11
CA THR A 324 -14.12 -14.52 0.68
C THR A 324 -15.43 -13.81 0.35
N ASN A 325 -15.45 -12.49 0.47
CA ASN A 325 -16.54 -11.64 0.00
C ASN A 325 -16.36 -11.25 -1.49
N ARG A 326 -17.26 -10.43 -2.02
CA ARG A 326 -17.29 -10.01 -3.44
C ARG A 326 -16.05 -9.24 -3.91
N ILE A 327 -15.25 -8.70 -3.00
CA ILE A 327 -13.98 -7.98 -3.30
C ILE A 327 -12.78 -8.77 -2.79
N ASN A 328 -12.89 -10.09 -2.71
CA ASN A 328 -11.87 -11.07 -2.33
C ASN A 328 -11.33 -10.93 -0.90
N GLN A 329 -11.95 -10.14 -0.02
CA GLN A 329 -11.52 -10.07 1.38
C GLN A 329 -11.88 -11.38 2.10
N LEU A 330 -10.95 -11.92 2.88
CA LEU A 330 -11.18 -13.07 3.73
C LEU A 330 -12.21 -12.74 4.81
N VAL A 331 -13.28 -13.53 4.90
CA VAL A 331 -14.32 -13.36 5.91
C VAL A 331 -13.78 -13.82 7.26
N VAL A 332 -13.83 -12.93 8.26
CA VAL A 332 -13.33 -13.23 9.59
C VAL A 332 -14.38 -13.05 10.67
N LEU A 333 -14.20 -13.80 11.76
CA LEU A 333 -14.94 -13.64 13.00
C LEU A 333 -14.50 -12.36 13.75
N PRO A 334 -15.24 -11.90 14.75
CA PRO A 334 -14.78 -10.80 15.60
C PRO A 334 -13.44 -11.04 16.30
N THR A 335 -12.99 -12.27 16.42
CA THR A 335 -11.67 -12.66 16.93
C THR A 335 -10.55 -12.49 15.91
N LEU A 336 -10.87 -12.09 14.67
CA LEU A 336 -10.01 -12.00 13.48
C LEU A 336 -9.60 -13.36 12.91
N GLN A 337 -10.13 -14.49 13.42
CA GLN A 337 -9.96 -15.79 12.81
C GLN A 337 -10.79 -15.89 11.54
N THR A 338 -10.31 -16.61 10.52
CA THR A 338 -11.16 -16.93 9.36
C THR A 338 -12.31 -17.84 9.77
N THR A 339 -13.43 -17.79 9.03
CA THR A 339 -14.63 -18.58 9.36
C THR A 339 -14.44 -20.09 9.19
N ARG A 340 -13.44 -20.51 8.43
CA ARG A 340 -13.23 -21.92 8.07
C ARG A 340 -11.98 -22.56 8.66
N ASP A 341 -11.15 -21.76 9.38
CA ASP A 341 -9.93 -22.28 10.02
C ASP A 341 -9.55 -21.43 11.24
N GLU A 342 -9.48 -22.08 12.40
CA GLU A 342 -9.13 -21.42 13.66
C GLU A 342 -7.67 -21.03 13.81
N ASN A 343 -6.79 -21.60 12.97
CA ASN A 343 -5.35 -21.33 12.95
C ASN A 343 -4.97 -20.17 12.03
N ILE A 344 -5.93 -19.71 11.21
CA ILE A 344 -5.71 -18.67 10.21
C ILE A 344 -6.48 -17.41 10.59
N PHE A 345 -5.76 -16.31 10.64
CA PHE A 345 -6.28 -14.97 10.93
C PHE A 345 -6.12 -14.07 9.70
N ALA A 346 -6.96 -13.03 9.58
CA ALA A 346 -6.72 -11.98 8.60
C ALA A 346 -6.89 -10.60 9.24
N ILE A 347 -6.04 -9.66 8.83
CA ILE A 347 -6.01 -8.27 9.32
C ILE A 347 -5.79 -7.26 8.19
N GLY A 348 -6.15 -6.02 8.42
CA GLY A 348 -6.03 -4.94 7.44
C GLY A 348 -7.06 -5.06 6.32
N ASP A 349 -6.71 -4.53 5.17
CA ASP A 349 -7.65 -4.36 4.05
C ASP A 349 -8.07 -5.68 3.39
N CYS A 350 -7.30 -6.76 3.58
CA CYS A 350 -7.67 -8.09 3.08
C CYS A 350 -8.67 -8.84 3.99
N ALA A 351 -9.10 -8.26 5.11
CA ALA A 351 -10.02 -8.87 6.05
C ALA A 351 -11.41 -8.22 6.02
N ALA A 352 -12.46 -9.02 5.77
CA ALA A 352 -13.85 -8.62 5.92
C ALA A 352 -14.29 -8.83 7.38
N CYS A 353 -13.96 -7.87 8.25
CA CYS A 353 -14.24 -7.95 9.68
C CYS A 353 -15.54 -7.26 10.01
N PRO A 354 -16.47 -7.90 10.75
CA PRO A 354 -17.72 -7.28 11.17
C PRO A 354 -17.46 -6.11 12.15
N TRP A 355 -18.18 -5.00 11.96
CA TRP A 355 -18.09 -3.85 12.86
C TRP A 355 -19.02 -4.05 14.06
N LEU A 356 -18.48 -4.51 15.16
CA LEU A 356 -19.26 -4.73 16.38
C LEU A 356 -19.92 -3.43 16.88
N GLY A 357 -21.24 -3.46 17.00
CA GLY A 357 -22.06 -2.31 17.38
C GLY A 357 -22.67 -1.54 16.20
N LYS A 358 -22.42 -1.98 14.96
CA LYS A 358 -23.13 -1.50 13.76
C LYS A 358 -23.59 -2.69 12.93
N GLU A 359 -24.87 -3.02 13.04
CA GLU A 359 -25.46 -4.18 12.38
C GLU A 359 -25.25 -4.15 10.86
N GLY A 360 -24.81 -5.27 10.27
CA GLY A 360 -24.56 -5.43 8.84
C GLY A 360 -23.37 -4.66 8.29
N ALA A 361 -22.68 -3.85 9.11
CA ALA A 361 -21.51 -3.08 8.67
C ALA A 361 -20.22 -3.86 8.83
N GLN A 362 -19.29 -3.64 7.90
CA GLN A 362 -17.91 -4.10 8.00
C GLN A 362 -16.96 -2.94 8.36
N VAL A 363 -15.87 -3.27 9.02
CA VAL A 363 -14.83 -2.31 9.32
C VAL A 363 -14.18 -1.85 7.99
N PRO A 364 -14.09 -0.53 7.75
CA PRO A 364 -13.53 -0.02 6.51
C PRO A 364 -12.03 -0.35 6.38
N PRO A 365 -11.56 -0.63 5.14
CA PRO A 365 -10.15 -0.83 4.85
C PRO A 365 -9.39 0.49 5.00
N ARG A 366 -8.69 0.64 6.12
CA ARG A 366 -7.91 1.84 6.47
C ARG A 366 -6.67 1.46 7.28
N ALA A 367 -5.62 2.25 7.16
CA ALA A 367 -4.40 2.04 7.94
C ALA A 367 -4.65 2.01 9.46
N GLN A 368 -5.57 2.83 9.99
CA GLN A 368 -5.93 2.80 11.41
C GLN A 368 -6.61 1.49 11.84
N SER A 369 -7.36 0.83 10.94
CA SER A 369 -7.97 -0.48 11.20
C SER A 369 -6.88 -1.54 11.31
N ALA A 370 -5.95 -1.57 10.35
CA ALA A 370 -4.81 -2.50 10.33
C ALA A 370 -3.93 -2.35 11.58
N HIS A 371 -3.63 -1.12 12.00
CA HIS A 371 -2.85 -0.82 13.21
C HIS A 371 -3.54 -1.32 14.49
N GLN A 372 -4.85 -1.06 14.65
CA GLN A 372 -5.61 -1.54 15.80
C GLN A 372 -5.72 -3.07 15.81
N GLN A 373 -5.91 -3.70 14.65
CA GLN A 373 -5.95 -5.14 14.51
C GLN A 373 -4.61 -5.78 14.81
N ALA A 374 -3.49 -5.22 14.33
CA ALA A 374 -2.15 -5.69 14.68
C ALA A 374 -1.90 -5.64 16.20
N SER A 375 -2.28 -4.54 16.85
CA SER A 375 -2.22 -4.40 18.30
C SER A 375 -3.07 -5.45 19.05
N HIS A 376 -4.26 -5.76 18.53
CA HIS A 376 -5.14 -6.78 19.09
C HIS A 376 -4.57 -8.18 18.88
N MET A 377 -4.04 -8.47 17.69
CA MET A 377 -3.42 -9.77 17.36
C MET A 377 -2.25 -10.13 18.27
N VAL A 378 -1.46 -9.16 18.72
CA VAL A 378 -0.43 -9.42 19.73
C VAL A 378 -1.01 -10.03 21.02
N LYS A 379 -2.22 -9.61 21.44
CA LYS A 379 -2.91 -10.17 22.61
C LYS A 379 -3.47 -11.55 22.27
N GLN A 380 -4.11 -11.70 21.12
CA GLN A 380 -4.70 -12.97 20.65
C GLN A 380 -3.64 -14.09 20.58
N ILE A 381 -2.50 -13.82 19.98
CA ILE A 381 -1.40 -14.79 19.89
C ILE A 381 -0.87 -15.17 21.28
N ARG A 382 -0.74 -14.20 22.18
CA ARG A 382 -0.35 -14.49 23.58
C ARG A 382 -1.38 -15.34 24.31
N ASN A 383 -2.67 -15.09 24.10
CA ASN A 383 -3.75 -15.90 24.67
C ASN A 383 -3.70 -17.33 24.10
N ARG A 384 -3.52 -17.47 22.79
CA ARG A 384 -3.40 -18.76 22.11
C ARG A 384 -2.24 -19.61 22.66
N LEU A 385 -1.05 -19.01 22.82
CA LEU A 385 0.12 -19.67 23.44
C LEU A 385 -0.08 -20.07 24.90
N ARG A 386 -1.09 -19.53 25.56
CA ARG A 386 -1.47 -19.86 26.94
C ARG A 386 -2.74 -20.69 27.03
N HIS A 387 -3.27 -21.16 25.90
CA HIS A 387 -4.55 -21.88 25.79
C HIS A 387 -5.73 -21.10 26.42
N GLN A 388 -5.67 -19.76 26.36
CA GLN A 388 -6.73 -18.88 26.85
C GLN A 388 -7.71 -18.52 25.72
N PRO A 389 -8.98 -18.26 26.03
CA PRO A 389 -9.96 -17.84 25.04
C PRO A 389 -9.55 -16.57 24.28
N LEU A 390 -9.88 -16.55 22.99
CA LEU A 390 -9.65 -15.37 22.14
C LEU A 390 -10.76 -14.35 22.39
N ALA A 391 -10.40 -13.07 22.45
CA ALA A 391 -11.32 -11.98 22.71
C ALA A 391 -11.81 -11.33 21.39
N PRO A 392 -13.08 -10.91 21.30
CA PRO A 392 -13.54 -10.16 20.14
C PRO A 392 -12.86 -8.78 20.07
N TRP A 393 -12.51 -8.37 18.85
CA TRP A 393 -11.96 -7.06 18.57
C TRP A 393 -13.08 -6.04 18.34
N ARG A 394 -12.89 -4.82 18.84
CA ARG A 394 -13.79 -3.70 18.62
C ARG A 394 -13.04 -2.56 17.94
N TYR A 395 -13.48 -2.21 16.76
CA TYR A 395 -12.93 -1.07 16.01
C TYR A 395 -13.35 0.26 16.68
N ARG A 396 -12.38 1.14 16.82
CA ARG A 396 -12.59 2.54 17.22
C ARG A 396 -12.29 3.41 16.02
N ASP A 397 -13.28 4.10 15.50
CA ASP A 397 -13.10 5.06 14.43
C ASP A 397 -12.63 6.39 15.03
N PHE A 398 -11.41 6.77 14.71
CA PHE A 398 -10.83 8.06 15.11
C PHE A 398 -11.12 9.16 14.09
N GLY A 399 -11.88 8.87 13.03
CA GLY A 399 -12.19 9.76 11.95
C GLY A 399 -11.29 9.58 10.73
N SER A 400 -11.34 10.54 9.84
CA SER A 400 -10.56 10.57 8.60
C SER A 400 -10.03 11.96 8.36
N LEU A 401 -8.78 12.03 7.91
CA LEU A 401 -8.09 13.25 7.51
C LEU A 401 -7.66 13.09 6.06
N VAL A 402 -7.80 14.12 5.27
CA VAL A 402 -7.37 14.21 3.87
C VAL A 402 -6.50 15.44 3.73
N SER A 403 -5.28 15.26 3.25
CA SER A 403 -4.34 16.34 2.99
C SER A 403 -4.65 16.97 1.62
N LEU A 404 -4.63 18.28 1.57
CA LEU A 404 -4.74 19.05 0.33
C LEU A 404 -3.40 19.76 0.08
N GLY A 405 -2.31 19.00 0.24
CA GLY A 405 -0.96 19.48 0.09
C GLY A 405 -0.60 20.56 1.11
N GLU A 406 0.11 21.58 0.66
CA GLU A 406 0.48 22.72 1.52
C GLU A 406 -0.68 23.64 1.87
N TYR A 407 -1.83 23.49 1.18
CA TYR A 407 -2.94 24.44 1.25
C TYR A 407 -3.86 24.25 2.45
N SER A 408 -4.21 23.00 2.78
CA SER A 408 -5.08 22.71 3.93
C SER A 408 -5.12 21.19 4.20
N VAL A 409 -5.61 20.83 5.38
CA VAL A 409 -6.06 19.47 5.68
C VAL A 409 -7.50 19.56 6.14
N VAL A 410 -8.36 18.74 5.56
CA VAL A 410 -9.77 18.65 5.94
C VAL A 410 -10.05 17.31 6.59
N GLY A 411 -10.83 17.28 7.64
CA GLY A 411 -11.12 16.02 8.29
C GLY A 411 -12.17 16.10 9.38
N ASN A 412 -12.52 14.90 9.83
CA ASN A 412 -13.47 14.68 10.91
C ASN A 412 -12.81 13.81 11.98
N LEU A 413 -12.80 14.27 13.22
CA LEU A 413 -12.42 13.49 14.40
C LEU A 413 -13.66 12.91 15.06
N MET A 414 -13.71 11.59 15.15
CA MET A 414 -14.79 10.87 15.84
C MET A 414 -14.31 10.41 17.22
N GLY A 415 -15.04 10.78 18.28
CA GLY A 415 -15.00 10.04 19.54
C GLY A 415 -14.00 10.48 20.62
N GLY A 416 -13.53 11.72 20.64
CA GLY A 416 -12.49 12.18 21.64
C GLY A 416 -13.06 12.99 22.77
N LEU A 417 -14.15 13.25 23.17
CA LEU A 417 -14.73 13.97 24.35
C LEU A 417 -16.21 14.23 24.13
N GLY A 418 -17.06 13.29 24.52
CA GLY A 418 -18.50 13.53 24.61
C GLY A 418 -19.32 13.29 23.34
N GLY A 419 -18.87 12.43 22.39
CA GLY A 419 -19.71 11.95 21.26
C GLY A 419 -20.04 12.99 20.18
N ARG A 420 -19.39 14.15 20.17
CA ARG A 420 -19.55 15.18 19.13
C ARG A 420 -18.46 15.06 18.07
N ASN A 421 -18.85 15.10 16.78
CA ASN A 421 -17.94 15.21 15.67
C ASN A 421 -17.25 16.57 15.73
N LEU A 422 -15.92 16.58 15.92
CA LEU A 422 -15.14 17.80 15.87
C LEU A 422 -14.59 18.00 14.45
N TRP A 423 -14.97 19.11 13.84
CA TRP A 423 -14.46 19.53 12.54
C TRP A 423 -13.11 20.18 12.70
N ILE A 424 -12.12 19.75 11.92
CA ILE A 424 -10.77 20.28 12.01
C ILE A 424 -10.33 20.68 10.60
N GLU A 425 -9.89 21.92 10.47
CA GLU A 425 -9.34 22.49 9.25
C GLU A 425 -8.03 23.22 9.55
N GLY A 426 -7.15 23.34 8.56
CA GLY A 426 -5.94 24.14 8.61
C GLY A 426 -4.80 23.51 9.41
N TRP A 427 -4.01 24.34 10.13
CA TRP A 427 -2.77 23.95 10.79
C TRP A 427 -2.94 22.79 11.78
N PHE A 428 -4.02 22.78 12.56
CA PHE A 428 -4.27 21.75 13.56
C PHE A 428 -4.58 20.38 12.89
N ALA A 429 -5.37 20.39 11.80
CA ALA A 429 -5.63 19.16 11.02
C ALA A 429 -4.34 18.64 10.38
N ARG A 430 -3.44 19.52 9.91
CA ARG A 430 -2.12 19.15 9.40
C ARG A 430 -1.25 18.48 10.46
N MET A 431 -1.20 19.03 11.67
CA MET A 431 -0.48 18.40 12.79
C MET A 431 -1.01 17.00 13.11
N MET A 432 -2.32 16.82 13.05
CA MET A 432 -2.94 15.52 13.27
C MET A 432 -2.66 14.53 12.13
N TYR A 433 -2.69 14.96 10.88
CA TYR A 433 -2.32 14.14 9.73
C TYR A 433 -0.87 13.64 9.87
N LEU A 434 0.06 14.53 10.19
CA LEU A 434 1.45 14.17 10.47
C LEU A 434 1.60 13.22 11.66
N SER A 435 0.73 13.36 12.66
CA SER A 435 0.76 12.48 13.84
C SER A 435 0.39 11.03 13.51
N LEU A 436 -0.46 10.79 12.52
CA LEU A 436 -0.81 9.42 12.08
C LEU A 436 0.41 8.69 11.52
N TYR A 437 1.18 9.37 10.68
CA TYR A 437 2.43 8.81 10.17
C TYR A 437 3.44 8.59 11.30
N LYS A 438 3.61 9.57 12.18
CA LYS A 438 4.52 9.43 13.33
C LYS A 438 4.11 8.31 14.28
N MET A 439 2.83 8.04 14.45
CA MET A 439 2.36 6.87 15.21
C MET A 439 2.81 5.55 14.58
N HIS A 440 2.80 5.46 13.25
CA HIS A 440 3.32 4.28 12.56
C HIS A 440 4.84 4.14 12.74
N GLU A 441 5.61 5.21 12.51
CA GLU A 441 7.05 5.21 12.77
C GLU A 441 7.39 4.82 14.22
N LEU A 442 6.64 5.36 15.19
CA LEU A 442 6.80 5.02 16.63
C LEU A 442 6.55 3.54 16.90
N ALA A 443 5.56 2.93 16.22
CA ALA A 443 5.27 1.52 16.37
C ALA A 443 6.38 0.61 15.83
N LEU A 444 7.11 1.05 14.79
CA LEU A 444 8.19 0.31 14.15
C LEU A 444 9.57 0.56 14.76
N HIS A 445 9.86 1.80 15.14
CA HIS A 445 11.22 2.22 15.47
C HIS A 445 11.41 2.69 16.91
N GLY A 446 10.31 2.88 17.65
CA GLY A 446 10.33 3.38 19.02
C GLY A 446 10.58 4.90 19.13
N PHE A 447 10.37 5.42 20.34
CA PHE A 447 10.30 6.87 20.61
C PHE A 447 11.60 7.62 20.29
N TRP A 448 12.74 7.13 20.75
CA TRP A 448 14.00 7.87 20.66
C TRP A 448 14.48 8.02 19.21
N LYS A 449 14.42 6.96 18.42
CA LYS A 449 14.82 7.01 17.00
C LYS A 449 13.92 7.97 16.23
N VAL A 450 12.60 7.85 16.37
CA VAL A 450 11.64 8.72 15.66
C VAL A 450 11.82 10.19 16.04
N THR A 451 12.12 10.49 17.31
CA THR A 451 12.36 11.87 17.75
C THR A 451 13.62 12.44 17.12
N LEU A 452 14.73 11.69 17.12
CA LEU A 452 16.00 12.11 16.53
C LEU A 452 15.89 12.28 15.02
N ASP A 453 15.29 11.31 14.32
CA ASP A 453 15.08 11.38 12.87
C ASP A 453 14.19 12.57 12.48
N THR A 454 13.16 12.85 13.30
CA THR A 454 12.28 14.00 13.05
C THR A 454 13.03 15.32 13.24
N ALA A 455 13.84 15.45 14.29
CA ALA A 455 14.65 16.65 14.50
C ALA A 455 15.67 16.84 13.37
N ALA A 456 16.37 15.79 12.96
CA ALA A 456 17.31 15.83 11.83
C ALA A 456 16.61 16.29 10.54
N ARG A 457 15.45 15.74 10.20
CA ARG A 457 14.67 16.10 9.00
C ARG A 457 14.20 17.56 9.02
N VAL A 458 13.81 18.09 10.15
CA VAL A 458 13.43 19.51 10.25
C VAL A 458 14.60 20.43 9.90
N ILE A 459 15.83 20.02 10.22
CA ILE A 459 17.04 20.78 9.90
C ILE A 459 17.42 20.63 8.42
N THR A 460 17.43 19.40 7.90
CA THR A 460 17.91 19.11 6.52
C THR A 460 16.92 19.54 5.45
N ARG A 461 15.60 19.52 5.72
CA ARG A 461 14.55 19.89 4.77
C ARG A 461 14.72 21.29 4.15
N ARG A 462 15.44 22.20 4.80
CA ARG A 462 15.70 23.55 4.28
C ARG A 462 16.71 23.58 3.14
N THR A 463 17.48 22.51 2.96
CA THR A 463 18.57 22.42 1.98
C THR A 463 18.27 21.45 0.85
N GLU A 464 17.14 20.73 0.92
CA GLU A 464 16.73 19.76 -0.09
C GLU A 464 15.80 20.39 -1.14
N PRO A 465 15.84 19.95 -2.42
CA PRO A 465 14.91 20.39 -3.43
C PRO A 465 13.48 19.98 -3.06
N HIS A 466 12.50 20.86 -3.29
CA HIS A 466 11.10 20.61 -2.97
C HIS A 466 10.46 19.54 -3.89
N VAL A 467 10.96 19.40 -5.11
CA VAL A 467 10.55 18.37 -6.08
C VAL A 467 11.81 17.72 -6.64
N LYS A 468 11.84 16.39 -6.67
CA LYS A 468 12.94 15.62 -7.27
C LYS A 468 12.69 15.42 -8.76
N LEU A 469 13.75 15.33 -9.54
CA LEU A 469 13.69 15.17 -11.00
C LEU A 469 13.99 13.73 -11.45
N HIS A 470 14.24 12.81 -10.51
CA HIS A 470 14.62 11.41 -10.78
C HIS A 470 13.92 10.45 -9.83
#